data_9d07e24ebe30aa8d067fd88c3d9f5fbe
#
_entry.id   9d07e24ebe30aa8d067fd88c3d9f5fbe
#
_cell.length_a   1.000
_cell.length_b   1.000
_cell.length_c   1.000
_cell.angle_alpha   90.00
_cell.angle_beta   90.00
_cell.angle_gamma   90.00
#
_symmetry.space_group_name_H-M   'P 1'
#
loop_
_entity.id
_entity.type
_entity.pdbx_description
1 polymer ?
#
loop_
_entity_poly.entity_id
_entity_poly.type
_entity_poly.pdbx_seq_one_letter_code
_entity_poly.pdbx_strand_id
1 'polypeptide(L)'
;MNGTLVFILLMVILGLGSLVFIFQDVLMAYWVGWMRQRRYRFRLQRWVRMHDFLYLSNLSLRVDSGRYFSVDHLVFGDHFIYVILVKFWYGLISGSTEDEKWILTDGRVVEYVDNPARANELRIGLLSRILGIDRENFVSVVVVAPSAAIDQMTAAIPHWHVINENELIPFLTLQEKTATLPPYRPDEIEKMAETIYDYHQKSITERHQKMLRSKVRK
;
A
#
# COMPACT_ATOMS: atom_id res chain seq x y z
N MET A 1 -41.10 34.16 8.94
CA MET A 1 -40.14 33.48 8.01
C MET A 1 -40.76 33.63 6.63
N ASN A 2 -40.08 34.34 5.71
CA ASN A 2 -40.63 34.69 4.40
C ASN A 2 -40.85 33.43 3.57
N GLY A 3 -42.09 33.21 3.05
CA GLY A 3 -42.41 32.03 2.22
C GLY A 3 -41.45 31.76 1.07
N THR A 4 -40.88 32.82 0.51
CA THR A 4 -39.84 32.75 -0.52
C THR A 4 -38.53 32.07 -0.03
N LEU A 5 -38.12 32.33 1.21
CA LEU A 5 -36.96 31.69 1.80
C LEU A 5 -37.17 30.17 2.03
N VAL A 6 -38.38 29.80 2.46
CA VAL A 6 -38.76 28.38 2.65
C VAL A 6 -38.76 27.64 1.30
N PHE A 7 -39.28 28.28 0.26
CA PHE A 7 -39.33 27.72 -1.08
C PHE A 7 -37.91 27.51 -1.67
N ILE A 8 -37.01 28.49 -1.53
CA ILE A 8 -35.61 28.39 -1.97
C ILE A 8 -34.90 27.26 -1.22
N LEU A 9 -35.08 27.16 0.10
CA LEU A 9 -34.50 26.10 0.91
C LEU A 9 -34.96 24.71 0.46
N LEU A 10 -36.26 24.55 0.18
CA LEU A 10 -36.83 23.31 -0.33
C LEU A 10 -36.25 22.92 -1.70
N MET A 11 -36.10 23.86 -2.60
CA MET A 11 -35.47 23.61 -3.92
C MET A 11 -34.01 23.22 -3.81
N VAL A 12 -33.24 23.83 -2.89
CA VAL A 12 -31.86 23.47 -2.62
C VAL A 12 -31.74 22.04 -2.06
N ILE A 13 -32.61 21.68 -1.11
CA ILE A 13 -32.65 20.32 -0.52
C ILE A 13 -32.99 19.28 -1.59
N LEU A 14 -34.01 19.55 -2.44
CA LEU A 14 -34.37 18.67 -3.54
C LEU A 14 -33.25 18.52 -4.57
N GLY A 15 -32.56 19.60 -4.91
CA GLY A 15 -31.41 19.59 -5.82
C GLY A 15 -30.24 18.76 -5.25
N LEU A 16 -29.90 18.96 -3.97
CA LEU A 16 -28.87 18.17 -3.29
C LEU A 16 -29.27 16.69 -3.17
N GLY A 17 -30.51 16.40 -2.85
CA GLY A 17 -31.02 15.03 -2.81
C GLY A 17 -30.95 14.32 -4.15
N SER A 18 -31.33 15.00 -5.24
CA SER A 18 -31.19 14.47 -6.60
C SER A 18 -29.74 14.19 -6.98
N LEU A 19 -28.84 15.08 -6.59
CA LEU A 19 -27.41 14.95 -6.87
C LEU A 19 -26.80 13.75 -6.12
N VAL A 20 -27.18 13.57 -4.84
CA VAL A 20 -26.78 12.39 -4.05
C VAL A 20 -27.35 11.11 -4.66
N PHE A 21 -28.59 11.11 -5.13
CA PHE A 21 -29.21 9.95 -5.76
C PHE A 21 -28.52 9.56 -7.09
N ILE A 22 -28.14 10.54 -7.92
CA ILE A 22 -27.44 10.29 -9.18
C ILE A 22 -26.02 9.72 -8.94
N PHE A 23 -25.34 10.20 -7.91
CA PHE A 23 -23.97 9.79 -7.60
C PHE A 23 -23.84 8.74 -6.48
N GLN A 24 -24.97 8.15 -6.02
CA GLN A 24 -24.98 7.24 -4.89
C GLN A 24 -24.02 6.04 -5.07
N ASP A 25 -23.95 5.46 -6.28
CA ASP A 25 -23.08 4.30 -6.55
C ASP A 25 -21.59 4.67 -6.45
N VAL A 26 -21.23 5.83 -6.97
CA VAL A 26 -19.85 6.36 -6.89
C VAL A 26 -19.50 6.70 -5.44
N LEU A 27 -20.39 7.35 -4.72
CA LEU A 27 -20.20 7.69 -3.31
C LEU A 27 -20.10 6.44 -2.43
N MET A 28 -20.96 5.44 -2.67
CA MET A 28 -20.92 4.17 -1.95
C MET A 28 -19.64 3.40 -2.25
N ALA A 29 -19.22 3.32 -3.51
CA ALA A 29 -17.96 2.66 -3.89
C ALA A 29 -16.75 3.34 -3.21
N TYR A 30 -16.72 4.67 -3.22
CA TYR A 30 -15.68 5.44 -2.54
C TYR A 30 -15.67 5.21 -1.03
N TRP A 31 -16.86 5.26 -0.39
CA TRP A 31 -17.01 5.07 1.05
C TRP A 31 -16.63 3.65 1.50
N VAL A 32 -17.08 2.63 0.74
CA VAL A 32 -16.72 1.23 1.00
C VAL A 32 -15.22 1.01 0.84
N GLY A 33 -14.61 1.57 -0.21
CA GLY A 33 -13.16 1.51 -0.43
C GLY A 33 -12.37 2.16 0.72
N TRP A 34 -12.80 3.36 1.15
CA TRP A 34 -12.20 4.07 2.28
C TRP A 34 -12.32 3.29 3.60
N MET A 35 -13.52 2.73 3.90
CA MET A 35 -13.74 1.92 5.09
C MET A 35 -12.90 0.64 5.10
N ARG A 36 -12.77 -0.03 3.94
CA ARG A 36 -11.93 -1.22 3.79
C ARG A 36 -10.47 -0.89 4.10
N GLN A 37 -9.93 0.16 3.49
CA GLN A 37 -8.56 0.59 3.71
C GLN A 37 -8.31 0.95 5.19
N ARG A 38 -9.27 1.58 5.85
CA ARG A 38 -9.19 1.91 7.28
C ARG A 38 -9.20 0.66 8.16
N ARG A 39 -10.08 -0.32 7.88
CA ARG A 39 -10.14 -1.60 8.61
C ARG A 39 -8.86 -2.42 8.44
N TYR A 40 -8.35 -2.49 7.23
CA TYR A 40 -7.09 -3.16 6.92
C TYR A 40 -5.93 -2.58 7.75
N ARG A 41 -5.74 -1.25 7.68
CA ARG A 41 -4.70 -0.56 8.46
C ARG A 41 -4.84 -0.83 9.96
N PHE A 42 -6.05 -0.78 10.48
CA PHE A 42 -6.29 -1.02 11.91
C PHE A 42 -5.91 -2.45 12.32
N ARG A 43 -6.27 -3.45 11.52
CA ARG A 43 -5.90 -4.85 11.79
C ARG A 43 -4.38 -5.04 11.76
N LEU A 44 -3.71 -4.53 10.73
CA LEU A 44 -2.26 -4.60 10.60
C LEU A 44 -1.56 -3.90 11.77
N GLN A 45 -1.96 -2.67 12.10
CA GLN A 45 -1.38 -1.90 13.22
C GLN A 45 -1.61 -2.58 14.58
N ARG A 46 -2.76 -3.23 14.76
CA ARG A 46 -3.04 -3.98 15.99
C ARG A 46 -2.11 -5.20 16.11
N TRP A 47 -1.94 -5.94 15.03
CA TRP A 47 -1.06 -7.11 15.00
C TRP A 47 0.40 -6.70 15.26
N VAL A 48 0.89 -5.68 14.60
CA VAL A 48 2.23 -5.11 14.80
C VAL A 48 2.49 -4.77 16.28
N ARG A 49 1.54 -4.05 16.90
CA ARG A 49 1.65 -3.69 18.33
C ARG A 49 1.61 -4.90 19.28
N MET A 50 0.90 -5.96 18.92
CA MET A 50 0.82 -7.17 19.74
C MET A 50 2.11 -8.01 19.70
N HIS A 51 2.99 -7.77 18.73
CA HIS A 51 4.26 -8.47 18.56
C HIS A 51 5.46 -7.55 18.80
N ASP A 52 5.24 -6.32 19.28
CA ASP A 52 6.27 -5.29 19.48
C ASP A 52 7.09 -4.95 18.24
N PHE A 53 6.48 -5.13 17.05
CA PHE A 53 7.09 -4.79 15.77
C PHE A 53 6.99 -3.29 15.48
N LEU A 54 7.88 -2.77 14.64
CA LEU A 54 7.78 -1.39 14.16
C LEU A 54 7.04 -1.31 12.82
N TYR A 55 6.29 -0.22 12.65
CA TYR A 55 5.45 0.00 11.49
C TYR A 55 5.55 1.41 10.95
N LEU A 56 5.90 1.52 9.68
CA LEU A 56 5.87 2.76 8.92
C LEU A 56 4.89 2.64 7.76
N SER A 57 4.23 3.73 7.39
CA SER A 57 3.27 3.73 6.28
C SER A 57 3.29 5.02 5.48
N ASN A 58 2.82 4.95 4.23
CA ASN A 58 2.76 6.08 3.31
C ASN A 58 4.12 6.78 3.14
N LEU A 59 5.17 6.01 3.04
CA LEU A 59 6.50 6.55 2.84
C LEU A 59 6.65 7.07 1.42
N SER A 60 7.33 8.20 1.26
CA SER A 60 7.76 8.73 -0.02
C SER A 60 9.28 8.80 -0.02
N LEU A 61 9.92 7.97 -0.84
CA LEU A 61 11.37 7.83 -0.88
C LEU A 61 11.88 8.34 -2.23
N ARG A 62 12.89 9.20 -2.20
CA ARG A 62 13.51 9.74 -3.41
C ARG A 62 14.56 8.76 -3.94
N VAL A 63 14.62 8.64 -5.27
CA VAL A 63 15.67 7.90 -5.96
C VAL A 63 16.67 8.88 -6.57
N ASP A 64 17.89 8.40 -6.83
CA ASP A 64 18.99 9.19 -7.43
C ASP A 64 18.59 9.90 -8.73
N SER A 65 17.68 9.30 -9.51
CA SER A 65 17.10 9.91 -10.71
C SER A 65 16.14 11.08 -10.45
N GLY A 66 15.93 11.49 -9.20
CA GLY A 66 14.97 12.53 -8.82
C GLY A 66 13.51 12.10 -8.88
N ARG A 67 13.23 10.82 -9.11
CA ARG A 67 11.89 10.21 -8.99
C ARG A 67 11.60 9.85 -7.55
N TYR A 68 10.30 9.71 -7.22
CA TYR A 68 9.83 9.32 -5.89
C TYR A 68 9.08 8.01 -5.98
N PHE A 69 9.41 7.08 -5.10
CA PHE A 69 8.62 5.87 -4.86
C PHE A 69 7.80 6.01 -3.59
N SER A 70 6.57 5.52 -3.64
CA SER A 70 5.75 5.34 -2.44
C SER A 70 5.89 3.91 -1.94
N VAL A 71 5.98 3.76 -0.61
CA VAL A 71 5.85 2.47 0.07
C VAL A 71 4.59 2.56 0.92
N ASP A 72 3.63 1.68 0.66
CA ASP A 72 2.34 1.74 1.34
C ASP A 72 2.47 1.38 2.82
N HIS A 73 3.09 0.23 3.09
CA HIS A 73 3.36 -0.24 4.44
C HIS A 73 4.72 -0.94 4.51
N LEU A 74 5.45 -0.63 5.56
CA LEU A 74 6.71 -1.26 5.91
C LEU A 74 6.61 -1.75 7.36
N VAL A 75 6.81 -3.05 7.57
CA VAL A 75 6.79 -3.67 8.89
C VAL A 75 8.16 -4.26 9.17
N PHE A 76 8.76 -3.91 10.29
CA PHE A 76 9.98 -4.49 10.79
C PHE A 76 9.60 -5.57 11.80
N GLY A 77 9.73 -6.84 11.39
CA GLY A 77 9.57 -8.00 12.25
C GLY A 77 10.88 -8.36 12.94
N ASP A 78 10.88 -9.50 13.65
CA ASP A 78 12.09 -9.98 14.32
C ASP A 78 13.14 -10.49 13.32
N HIS A 79 12.70 -11.09 12.21
CA HIS A 79 13.59 -11.74 11.24
C HIS A 79 13.57 -11.08 9.87
N PHE A 80 12.45 -10.43 9.49
CA PHE A 80 12.23 -9.89 8.17
C PHE A 80 11.71 -8.47 8.19
N ILE A 81 11.95 -7.76 7.08
CA ILE A 81 11.34 -6.47 6.78
C ILE A 81 10.31 -6.70 5.67
N TYR A 82 9.03 -6.53 5.99
CA TYR A 82 7.93 -6.74 5.05
C TYR A 82 7.62 -5.47 4.29
N VAL A 83 7.76 -5.53 2.97
CA VAL A 83 7.35 -4.46 2.05
C VAL A 83 5.99 -4.81 1.49
N ILE A 84 4.93 -4.21 2.03
CA ILE A 84 3.56 -4.56 1.73
C ILE A 84 2.96 -3.52 0.79
N LEU A 85 2.54 -3.98 -0.39
CA LEU A 85 1.84 -3.19 -1.40
C LEU A 85 0.38 -3.64 -1.45
N VAL A 86 -0.54 -2.70 -1.23
CA VAL A 86 -1.97 -3.02 -1.18
C VAL A 86 -2.63 -2.70 -2.51
N LYS A 87 -3.25 -3.73 -3.12
CA LYS A 87 -4.04 -3.64 -4.33
C LYS A 87 -5.40 -4.27 -4.08
N PHE A 88 -6.44 -3.47 -3.97
CA PHE A 88 -7.81 -3.99 -3.78
C PHE A 88 -8.41 -4.47 -5.11
N TRP A 89 -7.67 -5.29 -5.84
CA TRP A 89 -8.15 -5.92 -7.06
C TRP A 89 -9.13 -7.04 -6.76
N TYR A 90 -10.07 -7.22 -7.65
CA TYR A 90 -11.12 -8.24 -7.59
C TYR A 90 -11.00 -9.17 -8.81
N GLY A 91 -11.79 -10.25 -8.82
CA GLY A 91 -11.80 -11.20 -9.90
C GLY A 91 -10.59 -12.13 -9.87
N LEU A 92 -10.27 -12.71 -11.02
CA LEU A 92 -9.12 -13.60 -11.20
C LEU A 92 -7.88 -12.78 -11.54
N ILE A 93 -6.81 -12.97 -10.78
CA ILE A 93 -5.52 -12.32 -10.96
C ILE A 93 -4.54 -13.37 -11.46
N SER A 94 -3.96 -13.16 -12.65
CA SER A 94 -2.96 -14.03 -13.25
C SER A 94 -1.75 -13.27 -13.77
N GLY A 95 -0.60 -13.95 -13.77
CA GLY A 95 0.69 -13.39 -14.20
C GLY A 95 1.86 -14.03 -13.48
N SER A 96 3.07 -13.68 -13.86
CA SER A 96 4.32 -14.08 -13.20
C SER A 96 5.09 -12.88 -12.69
N THR A 97 6.14 -13.13 -11.90
CA THR A 97 7.06 -12.08 -11.45
C THR A 97 7.85 -11.45 -12.60
N GLU A 98 8.04 -12.18 -13.70
CA GLU A 98 8.81 -11.74 -14.86
C GLU A 98 7.98 -10.92 -15.85
N ASP A 99 6.65 -11.08 -15.85
CA ASP A 99 5.78 -10.35 -16.75
C ASP A 99 5.85 -8.85 -16.51
N GLU A 100 5.71 -8.06 -17.56
CA GLU A 100 5.62 -6.61 -17.43
C GLU A 100 4.26 -6.20 -16.85
N LYS A 101 3.22 -6.91 -17.24
CA LYS A 101 1.84 -6.66 -16.81
C LYS A 101 1.17 -7.93 -16.35
N TRP A 102 0.26 -7.78 -15.41
CA TRP A 102 -0.65 -8.83 -14.98
C TRP A 102 -2.02 -8.65 -15.60
N ILE A 103 -2.80 -9.73 -15.60
CA ILE A 103 -4.15 -9.77 -16.13
C ILE A 103 -5.12 -9.87 -14.97
N LEU A 104 -6.08 -8.94 -14.94
CA LEU A 104 -7.23 -8.98 -14.06
C LEU A 104 -8.46 -9.35 -14.89
N THR A 105 -9.16 -10.42 -14.51
CA THR A 105 -10.39 -10.85 -15.16
C THR A 105 -11.55 -10.80 -14.17
N ASP A 106 -12.54 -9.94 -14.44
CA ASP A 106 -13.77 -9.84 -13.66
C ASP A 106 -14.98 -10.02 -14.59
N GLY A 107 -15.54 -11.22 -14.56
CA GLY A 107 -16.57 -11.64 -15.49
C GLY A 107 -16.09 -11.59 -16.95
N ARG A 108 -16.57 -10.60 -17.72
CA ARG A 108 -16.20 -10.41 -19.14
C ARG A 108 -15.15 -9.30 -19.33
N VAL A 109 -14.80 -8.61 -18.28
CA VAL A 109 -13.83 -7.50 -18.33
C VAL A 109 -12.44 -8.06 -18.11
N VAL A 110 -11.51 -7.74 -19.02
CA VAL A 110 -10.09 -8.08 -18.91
C VAL A 110 -9.30 -6.78 -18.88
N GLU A 111 -8.51 -6.60 -17.85
CA GLU A 111 -7.67 -5.42 -17.65
C GLU A 111 -6.20 -5.83 -17.49
N TYR A 112 -5.30 -5.09 -18.14
CA TYR A 112 -3.85 -5.24 -17.98
C TYR A 112 -3.32 -4.20 -17.01
N VAL A 113 -2.75 -4.66 -15.91
CA VAL A 113 -2.19 -3.80 -14.85
C VAL A 113 -0.68 -3.96 -14.74
N ASP A 114 0.00 -2.93 -14.31
CA ASP A 114 1.44 -3.01 -14.06
C ASP A 114 1.75 -4.04 -12.99
N ASN A 115 2.80 -4.83 -13.20
CA ASN A 115 3.23 -5.89 -12.30
C ASN A 115 3.65 -5.33 -10.93
N PRO A 116 2.91 -5.63 -9.85
CA PRO A 116 3.21 -5.10 -8.52
C PRO A 116 4.43 -5.77 -7.89
N ALA A 117 4.81 -6.96 -8.31
CA ALA A 117 6.02 -7.64 -7.85
C ALA A 117 7.27 -6.86 -8.26
N ARG A 118 7.37 -6.51 -9.55
CA ARG A 118 8.46 -5.66 -10.06
C ARG A 118 8.50 -4.29 -9.37
N ALA A 119 7.34 -3.73 -9.10
CA ALA A 119 7.25 -2.47 -8.37
C ALA A 119 7.79 -2.59 -6.93
N ASN A 120 7.52 -3.71 -6.24
CA ASN A 120 8.04 -3.97 -4.90
C ASN A 120 9.54 -4.28 -4.92
N GLU A 121 10.03 -5.00 -5.92
CA GLU A 121 11.47 -5.26 -6.08
C GLU A 121 12.29 -3.98 -6.20
N LEU A 122 11.79 -3.00 -6.94
CA LEU A 122 12.44 -1.68 -7.02
C LEU A 122 12.46 -0.98 -5.65
N ARG A 123 11.38 -1.10 -4.86
CA ARG A 123 11.32 -0.56 -3.49
C ARG A 123 12.30 -1.27 -2.56
N ILE A 124 12.34 -2.59 -2.61
CA ILE A 124 13.28 -3.41 -1.82
C ILE A 124 14.71 -3.05 -2.17
N GLY A 125 15.05 -2.94 -3.46
CA GLY A 125 16.39 -2.53 -3.88
C GLY A 125 16.80 -1.14 -3.39
N LEU A 126 15.85 -0.21 -3.26
CA LEU A 126 16.10 1.10 -2.67
C LEU A 126 16.26 1.01 -1.14
N LEU A 127 15.36 0.29 -0.46
CA LEU A 127 15.40 0.11 0.99
C LEU A 127 16.66 -0.62 1.44
N SER A 128 17.03 -1.70 0.75
CA SER A 128 18.28 -2.45 0.96
C SER A 128 19.51 -1.52 0.89
N ARG A 129 19.55 -0.64 -0.11
CA ARG A 129 20.65 0.33 -0.26
C ARG A 129 20.66 1.39 0.86
N ILE A 130 19.48 1.91 1.25
CA ILE A 130 19.38 2.92 2.31
C ILE A 130 19.82 2.33 3.66
N LEU A 131 19.42 1.09 3.94
CA LEU A 131 19.72 0.42 5.22
C LEU A 131 21.07 -0.28 5.23
N GLY A 132 21.66 -0.57 4.06
CA GLY A 132 22.92 -1.33 3.94
C GLY A 132 22.77 -2.80 4.32
N ILE A 133 21.59 -3.41 4.08
CA ILE A 133 21.29 -4.81 4.39
C ILE A 133 20.91 -5.58 3.13
N ASP A 134 21.09 -6.90 3.14
CA ASP A 134 20.84 -7.75 1.99
C ASP A 134 19.34 -7.87 1.66
N ARG A 135 19.04 -8.11 0.38
CA ARG A 135 17.64 -8.22 -0.10
C ARG A 135 16.90 -9.43 0.47
N GLU A 136 17.62 -10.47 0.86
CA GLU A 136 17.05 -11.68 1.46
C GLU A 136 16.36 -11.42 2.82
N ASN A 137 16.71 -10.29 3.46
CA ASN A 137 16.06 -9.84 4.70
C ASN A 137 14.68 -9.19 4.45
N PHE A 138 14.30 -9.00 3.18
CA PHE A 138 13.02 -8.40 2.84
C PHE A 138 12.06 -9.44 2.30
N VAL A 139 10.79 -9.31 2.69
CA VAL A 139 9.68 -10.09 2.14
C VAL A 139 8.74 -9.15 1.39
N SER A 140 8.60 -9.41 0.10
CA SER A 140 7.66 -8.67 -0.77
C SER A 140 6.27 -9.25 -0.66
N VAL A 141 5.29 -8.45 -0.24
CA VAL A 141 3.90 -8.88 -0.09
C VAL A 141 2.99 -7.97 -0.90
N VAL A 142 2.28 -8.56 -1.85
CA VAL A 142 1.18 -7.89 -2.55
C VAL A 142 -0.14 -8.39 -1.96
N VAL A 143 -0.91 -7.48 -1.39
CA VAL A 143 -2.19 -7.79 -0.76
C VAL A 143 -3.32 -7.42 -1.70
N VAL A 144 -4.18 -8.39 -2.00
CA VAL A 144 -5.36 -8.23 -2.86
C VAL A 144 -6.66 -8.34 -2.07
N ALA A 145 -7.79 -8.06 -2.70
CA ALA A 145 -9.09 -8.13 -2.05
C ALA A 145 -9.40 -9.55 -1.54
N PRO A 146 -10.17 -9.71 -0.45
CA PRO A 146 -10.51 -11.02 0.12
C PRO A 146 -11.26 -11.95 -0.85
N SER A 147 -11.95 -11.36 -1.83
CA SER A 147 -12.73 -12.08 -2.85
C SER A 147 -11.96 -12.31 -4.15
N ALA A 148 -10.71 -11.85 -4.24
CA ALA A 148 -9.89 -12.10 -5.42
C ALA A 148 -9.47 -13.58 -5.48
N ALA A 149 -9.57 -14.18 -6.66
CA ALA A 149 -8.97 -15.48 -6.94
C ALA A 149 -7.55 -15.23 -7.48
N ILE A 150 -6.58 -15.96 -6.96
CA ILE A 150 -5.19 -15.87 -7.38
C ILE A 150 -4.89 -17.13 -8.16
N ASP A 151 -4.62 -16.99 -9.46
CA ASP A 151 -4.20 -18.11 -10.31
C ASP A 151 -2.77 -18.55 -9.93
N GLN A 152 -2.35 -19.70 -10.46
CA GLN A 152 -0.99 -20.19 -10.23
C GLN A 152 0.02 -19.15 -10.72
N MET A 153 0.64 -18.47 -9.77
CA MET A 153 1.66 -17.48 -10.05
C MET A 153 3.04 -18.10 -9.90
N THR A 154 3.84 -18.03 -10.94
CA THR A 154 5.23 -18.49 -10.91
C THR A 154 6.07 -17.41 -10.24
N ALA A 155 6.63 -17.71 -9.06
CA ALA A 155 7.57 -16.83 -8.37
C ALA A 155 9.00 -17.17 -8.81
N ALA A 156 9.60 -16.29 -9.60
CA ALA A 156 11.04 -16.36 -9.89
C ALA A 156 11.90 -15.66 -8.83
N ILE A 157 11.27 -14.85 -7.97
CA ILE A 157 11.94 -14.04 -6.94
C ILE A 157 11.69 -14.70 -5.58
N PRO A 158 12.71 -15.08 -4.82
CA PRO A 158 12.58 -15.55 -3.45
C PRO A 158 11.85 -14.52 -2.57
N HIS A 159 11.10 -14.99 -1.58
CA HIS A 159 10.37 -14.15 -0.62
C HIS A 159 9.34 -13.18 -1.23
N TRP A 160 8.77 -13.55 -2.39
CA TRP A 160 7.71 -12.78 -3.01
C TRP A 160 6.37 -13.51 -2.90
N HIS A 161 5.33 -12.80 -2.45
CA HIS A 161 4.02 -13.39 -2.18
C HIS A 161 2.88 -12.48 -2.62
N VAL A 162 1.85 -13.08 -3.22
CA VAL A 162 0.52 -12.47 -3.41
C VAL A 162 -0.44 -13.18 -2.49
N ILE A 163 -1.15 -12.43 -1.68
CA ILE A 163 -2.05 -12.99 -0.68
C ILE A 163 -3.34 -12.19 -0.59
N ASN A 164 -4.39 -12.85 -0.17
CA ASN A 164 -5.64 -12.17 0.15
C ASN A 164 -5.51 -11.39 1.47
N GLU A 165 -6.25 -10.29 1.59
CA GLU A 165 -6.20 -9.43 2.80
C GLU A 165 -6.44 -10.18 4.12
N ASN A 166 -7.34 -11.18 4.11
CA ASN A 166 -7.65 -11.98 5.30
C ASN A 166 -6.52 -12.96 5.69
N GLU A 167 -5.63 -13.29 4.76
CA GLU A 167 -4.51 -14.22 4.98
C GLU A 167 -3.24 -13.51 5.42
N LEU A 168 -3.18 -12.17 5.34
CA LEU A 168 -1.97 -11.40 5.63
C LEU A 168 -1.43 -11.69 7.04
N ILE A 169 -2.25 -11.60 8.07
CA ILE A 169 -1.80 -11.78 9.46
C ILE A 169 -1.33 -13.22 9.72
N PRO A 170 -2.09 -14.28 9.34
CA PRO A 170 -1.59 -15.66 9.41
C PRO A 170 -0.26 -15.86 8.67
N PHE A 171 -0.13 -15.28 7.47
CA PHE A 171 1.08 -15.36 6.66
C PHE A 171 2.28 -14.74 7.38
N LEU A 172 2.19 -13.48 7.84
CA LEU A 172 3.28 -12.80 8.54
C LEU A 172 3.69 -13.56 9.81
N THR A 173 2.71 -14.08 10.56
CA THR A 173 2.98 -14.88 11.75
C THR A 173 3.70 -16.18 11.43
N LEU A 174 3.35 -16.82 10.32
CA LEU A 174 4.01 -18.05 9.88
C LEU A 174 5.45 -17.75 9.43
N GLN A 175 5.68 -16.69 8.66
CA GLN A 175 7.00 -16.29 8.19
C GLN A 175 7.97 -16.06 9.37
N GLU A 176 7.54 -15.31 10.38
CA GLU A 176 8.37 -15.08 11.58
C GLU A 176 8.69 -16.38 12.34
N LYS A 177 7.71 -17.29 12.47
CA LYS A 177 7.88 -18.57 13.18
C LYS A 177 8.80 -19.56 12.45
N THR A 178 8.86 -19.50 11.13
CA THR A 178 9.63 -20.43 10.28
C THR A 178 10.92 -19.82 9.76
N ALA A 179 11.24 -18.61 10.22
CA ALA A 179 12.44 -17.90 9.81
C ALA A 179 13.71 -18.69 10.13
N THR A 180 14.63 -18.71 9.18
CA THR A 180 15.98 -19.31 9.35
C THR A 180 17.06 -18.26 9.56
N LEU A 181 16.72 -16.99 9.31
CA LEU A 181 17.61 -15.86 9.59
C LEU A 181 17.68 -15.59 11.09
N PRO A 182 18.82 -15.09 11.60
CA PRO A 182 18.89 -14.66 13.00
C PRO A 182 17.93 -13.48 13.24
N PRO A 183 17.37 -13.37 14.45
CA PRO A 183 16.52 -12.23 14.78
C PRO A 183 17.35 -10.95 14.91
N TYR A 184 16.76 -9.85 14.49
CA TYR A 184 17.30 -8.52 14.74
C TYR A 184 17.21 -8.16 16.22
N ARG A 185 18.16 -7.40 16.71
CA ARG A 185 18.06 -6.79 18.02
C ARG A 185 17.09 -5.60 18.00
N PRO A 186 16.38 -5.32 19.10
CA PRO A 186 15.46 -4.18 19.15
C PRO A 186 16.09 -2.83 18.77
N ASP A 187 17.34 -2.61 19.19
CA ASP A 187 18.09 -1.39 18.85
C ASP A 187 18.42 -1.29 17.34
N GLU A 188 18.62 -2.42 16.67
CA GLU A 188 18.84 -2.47 15.22
C GLU A 188 17.55 -2.14 14.46
N ILE A 189 16.41 -2.70 14.91
CA ILE A 189 15.09 -2.42 14.32
C ILE A 189 14.75 -0.93 14.46
N GLU A 190 14.93 -0.37 15.64
CA GLU A 190 14.69 1.05 15.90
C GLU A 190 15.54 1.94 15.00
N LYS A 191 16.83 1.68 14.93
CA LYS A 191 17.78 2.42 14.07
C LYS A 191 17.42 2.31 12.58
N MET A 192 17.00 1.13 12.11
CA MET A 192 16.56 0.95 10.72
C MET A 192 15.30 1.78 10.44
N ALA A 193 14.32 1.73 11.34
CA ALA A 193 13.08 2.49 11.20
C ALA A 193 13.32 4.00 11.22
N GLU A 194 14.16 4.51 12.11
CA GLU A 194 14.57 5.91 12.16
C GLU A 194 15.27 6.33 10.86
N THR A 195 16.22 5.51 10.37
CA THR A 195 16.92 5.79 9.11
C THR A 195 15.95 5.97 7.94
N ILE A 196 14.96 5.10 7.83
CA ILE A 196 13.94 5.20 6.76
C ILE A 196 13.03 6.41 6.99
N TYR A 197 12.65 6.69 8.22
CA TYR A 197 11.81 7.83 8.55
C TYR A 197 12.51 9.17 8.23
N ASP A 198 13.76 9.31 8.58
CA ASP A 198 14.57 10.49 8.28
C ASP A 198 14.74 10.69 6.77
N TYR A 199 14.99 9.59 6.05
CA TYR A 199 15.08 9.62 4.59
C TYR A 199 13.75 10.05 3.95
N HIS A 200 12.62 9.58 4.49
CA HIS A 200 11.28 9.99 4.09
C HIS A 200 11.05 11.48 4.32
N GLN A 201 11.36 12.01 5.51
CA GLN A 201 11.20 13.43 5.85
C GLN A 201 12.03 14.32 4.91
N LYS A 202 13.26 13.94 4.64
CA LYS A 202 14.13 14.63 3.68
C LYS A 202 13.53 14.63 2.27
N SER A 203 13.02 13.48 1.83
CA SER A 203 12.40 13.31 0.50
C SER A 203 11.16 14.21 0.33
N ILE A 204 10.30 14.31 1.36
CA ILE A 204 9.11 15.19 1.33
C ILE A 204 9.53 16.66 1.28
N THR A 205 10.47 17.08 2.09
CA THR A 205 10.95 18.47 2.14
C THR A 205 11.50 18.91 0.79
N GLU A 206 12.34 18.08 0.17
CA GLU A 206 12.89 18.35 -1.17
C GLU A 206 11.80 18.41 -2.24
N ARG A 207 10.82 17.49 -2.19
CA ARG A 207 9.67 17.50 -3.11
C ARG A 207 8.86 18.78 -2.98
N HIS A 208 8.61 19.23 -1.76
CA HIS A 208 7.89 20.48 -1.50
C HIS A 208 8.64 21.70 -2.03
N GLN A 209 9.94 21.80 -1.76
CA GLN A 209 10.79 22.89 -2.27
C GLN A 209 10.82 22.93 -3.81
N LYS A 210 10.90 21.77 -4.47
CA LYS A 210 10.86 21.67 -5.93
C LYS A 210 9.54 22.20 -6.50
N MET A 211 8.40 21.86 -5.86
CA MET A 211 7.09 22.35 -6.25
C MET A 211 6.96 23.88 -6.08
N LEU A 212 7.47 24.45 -4.99
CA LEU A 212 7.46 25.91 -4.78
C LEU A 212 8.28 26.63 -5.85
N ARG A 213 9.50 26.15 -6.14
CA ARG A 213 10.35 26.74 -7.20
C ARG A 213 9.72 26.69 -8.58
N SER A 214 8.95 25.65 -8.90
CA SER A 214 8.25 25.54 -10.18
C SER A 214 7.06 26.51 -10.31
N LYS A 215 6.43 26.89 -9.19
CA LYS A 215 5.34 27.88 -9.18
C LYS A 215 5.83 29.32 -9.28
N VAL A 216 7.03 29.62 -8.77
CA VAL A 216 7.63 30.97 -8.82
C VAL A 216 8.20 31.30 -10.22
N ARG A 217 8.46 30.28 -11.05
CA ARG A 217 8.98 30.43 -12.42
C ARG A 217 7.91 30.56 -13.51
N LYS A 218 6.63 30.48 -13.16
CA LYS A 218 5.48 30.76 -14.03
C LYS A 218 4.87 32.13 -13.71
#